data_4102a0d216d0080806c818477501e37c
#
_entry.id   4102a0d216d0080806c818477501e37c
#
_cell.length_a   1.000
_cell.length_b   1.000
_cell.length_c   1.000
_cell.angle_alpha   90.00
_cell.angle_beta   90.00
_cell.angle_gamma   90.00
#
_symmetry.space_group_name_H-M   'P 1'
#
loop_
_entity.id
_entity.type
_entity.pdbx_description
1 polymer ?
#
loop_
_entity_poly.entity_id
_entity_poly.type
_entity_poly.pdbx_seq_one_letter_code
_entity_poly.pdbx_strand_id
1 'polypeptide(L)'
;MANSLKIFHGFDRKFIKGDIYGGVTAGIIALPLGLAWGAVSGLGPLAGIYSSIIVGFLAALFGGTPGQISGPTGPMVVIIAAAFLEFKDQPEIVFFCVTFSGIIQILIGVFRLGNLINKIPYCVCSGFMSGVGFIIIALQLTILFGLGAKPQVISALTNLQNIANVNGQALLIGSIGLLILFFVSKKINKIIPSSIIALVIGSILSYFFFSKQDLIGEIPNGFPSFNFSLPTSAQFPTVIFYSIALALVGVIDSLLTAVVHDRIALTKHLPNKEIIGQGIGNFVAGLFSALAATGAAMRTVVNLKTGGKTPMSGIIHSITLILIIFIFAPLVKVIPLTILAAILIKTGIDIVDWEFLRELKGKNQVEIYTKFIVMFLTIFTNLIFSTFCGSRLNPSAAITSKFLTPKKLSPCFNHGVQKSILLFTGTPPETIRR
;
A
#
# COMPACT_ATOMS: atom_id res chain seq x y z
N MET A 1 7.08 -31.96 5.33
CA MET A 1 6.90 -31.73 3.89
C MET A 1 5.43 -31.80 3.40
N ALA A 2 4.54 -32.58 3.99
CA ALA A 2 3.15 -32.74 3.51
C ALA A 2 2.21 -31.52 3.70
N ASN A 3 2.56 -30.54 4.56
CA ASN A 3 1.70 -29.39 4.85
C ASN A 3 1.89 -28.17 3.93
N SER A 4 2.91 -28.18 3.09
CA SER A 4 3.24 -27.06 2.19
C SER A 4 2.40 -27.03 0.90
N LEU A 5 1.65 -28.10 0.63
CA LEU A 5 0.87 -28.27 -0.61
C LEU A 5 -0.65 -28.13 -0.42
N LYS A 6 -1.14 -27.86 0.78
CA LYS A 6 -2.57 -27.56 0.95
C LYS A 6 -2.87 -26.22 0.28
N ILE A 7 -3.73 -26.23 -0.73
CA ILE A 7 -4.19 -25.06 -1.49
C ILE A 7 -4.77 -24.01 -0.52
N PHE A 8 -5.53 -24.44 0.48
CA PHE A 8 -6.10 -23.58 1.52
C PHE A 8 -5.31 -23.74 2.82
N HIS A 9 -4.55 -22.69 3.20
CA HIS A 9 -3.74 -22.69 4.41
C HIS A 9 -4.39 -21.89 5.52
N GLY A 10 -4.54 -22.49 6.70
CA GLY A 10 -4.97 -21.77 7.91
C GLY A 10 -6.49 -21.55 8.05
N PHE A 11 -7.33 -22.23 7.28
CA PHE A 11 -8.78 -22.15 7.45
C PHE A 11 -9.24 -22.91 8.71
N ASP A 12 -9.89 -22.20 9.65
CA ASP A 12 -10.49 -22.77 10.85
C ASP A 12 -11.84 -22.10 11.17
N ARG A 13 -12.91 -22.92 11.18
CA ARG A 13 -14.29 -22.46 11.44
C ARG A 13 -14.49 -21.81 12.80
N LYS A 14 -13.62 -22.10 13.77
CA LYS A 14 -13.69 -21.52 15.12
C LYS A 14 -13.54 -19.99 15.11
N PHE A 15 -12.84 -19.43 14.13
CA PHE A 15 -12.55 -18.01 14.04
C PHE A 15 -13.51 -17.22 13.12
N ILE A 16 -14.54 -17.87 12.56
CA ILE A 16 -15.43 -17.27 11.53
C ILE A 16 -16.07 -15.95 11.98
N LYS A 17 -16.47 -15.83 13.24
CA LYS A 17 -17.03 -14.57 13.78
C LYS A 17 -15.99 -13.46 13.76
N GLY A 18 -14.76 -13.74 14.22
CA GLY A 18 -13.66 -12.79 14.20
C GLY A 18 -13.26 -12.42 12.77
N ASP A 19 -13.26 -13.38 11.84
CA ASP A 19 -12.96 -13.16 10.43
C ASP A 19 -14.00 -12.25 9.75
N ILE A 20 -15.29 -12.38 10.13
CA ILE A 20 -16.35 -11.49 9.62
C ILE A 20 -16.10 -10.06 10.12
N TYR A 21 -15.92 -9.85 11.42
CA TYR A 21 -15.65 -8.52 11.97
C TYR A 21 -14.36 -7.92 11.42
N GLY A 22 -13.29 -8.71 11.36
CA GLY A 22 -11.99 -8.29 10.84
C GLY A 22 -12.07 -7.91 9.37
N GLY A 23 -12.63 -8.79 8.55
CA GLY A 23 -12.77 -8.59 7.11
C GLY A 23 -13.63 -7.38 6.75
N VAL A 24 -14.80 -7.23 7.41
CA VAL A 24 -15.68 -6.07 7.21
C VAL A 24 -14.96 -4.77 7.59
N THR A 25 -14.33 -4.73 8.77
CA THR A 25 -13.60 -3.54 9.23
C THR A 25 -12.45 -3.19 8.29
N ALA A 26 -11.68 -4.18 7.86
CA ALA A 26 -10.59 -3.97 6.91
C ALA A 26 -11.11 -3.50 5.53
N GLY A 27 -12.26 -4.03 5.07
CA GLY A 27 -12.90 -3.61 3.82
C GLY A 27 -13.37 -2.15 3.85
N ILE A 28 -13.99 -1.74 4.94
CA ILE A 28 -14.42 -0.36 5.13
C ILE A 28 -13.21 0.61 5.10
N ILE A 29 -12.11 0.27 5.76
CA ILE A 29 -10.88 1.08 5.77
C ILE A 29 -10.20 1.07 4.39
N ALA A 30 -10.31 -0.03 3.66
CA ALA A 30 -9.69 -0.15 2.34
C ALA A 30 -10.33 0.75 1.28
N LEU A 31 -11.61 1.10 1.44
CA LEU A 31 -12.33 1.92 0.47
C LEU A 31 -11.66 3.28 0.19
N PRO A 32 -11.47 4.19 1.18
CA PRO A 32 -10.84 5.48 0.91
C PRO A 32 -9.42 5.35 0.39
N LEU A 33 -8.65 4.39 0.90
CA LEU A 33 -7.28 4.14 0.46
C LEU A 33 -7.24 3.61 -0.98
N GLY A 34 -8.12 2.68 -1.34
CA GLY A 34 -8.21 2.13 -2.70
C GLY A 34 -8.55 3.22 -3.71
N LEU A 35 -9.57 4.06 -3.41
CA LEU A 35 -9.94 5.20 -4.25
C LEU A 35 -8.77 6.17 -4.44
N ALA A 36 -8.11 6.53 -3.34
CA ALA A 36 -7.00 7.45 -3.34
C ALA A 36 -5.80 6.92 -4.16
N TRP A 37 -5.42 5.67 -3.96
CA TRP A 37 -4.34 5.05 -4.72
C TRP A 37 -4.68 4.91 -6.21
N GLY A 38 -5.93 4.58 -6.53
CA GLY A 38 -6.40 4.56 -7.91
C GLY A 38 -6.30 5.93 -8.59
N ALA A 39 -6.73 6.99 -7.91
CA ALA A 39 -6.65 8.35 -8.43
C ALA A 39 -5.20 8.79 -8.70
N VAL A 40 -4.28 8.50 -7.77
CA VAL A 40 -2.85 8.87 -7.90
C VAL A 40 -2.15 8.08 -9.01
N SER A 41 -2.55 6.85 -9.27
CA SER A 41 -1.95 6.02 -10.30
C SER A 41 -2.13 6.54 -11.73
N GLY A 42 -3.09 7.45 -11.96
CA GLY A 42 -3.54 7.88 -13.28
C GLY A 42 -4.52 6.92 -13.96
N LEU A 43 -4.72 5.72 -13.42
CA LEU A 43 -5.60 4.68 -13.97
C LEU A 43 -7.05 4.75 -13.47
N GLY A 44 -7.31 5.72 -12.60
CA GLY A 44 -8.64 5.99 -12.06
C GLY A 44 -8.93 5.33 -10.70
N PRO A 45 -9.83 5.92 -9.90
CA PRO A 45 -10.10 5.49 -8.53
C PRO A 45 -10.57 4.05 -8.42
N LEU A 46 -11.36 3.56 -9.39
CA LEU A 46 -11.87 2.20 -9.38
C LEU A 46 -10.79 1.14 -9.57
N ALA A 47 -9.74 1.42 -10.36
CA ALA A 47 -8.63 0.49 -10.54
C ALA A 47 -7.98 0.11 -9.20
N GLY A 48 -7.92 1.05 -8.24
CA GLY A 48 -7.42 0.79 -6.89
C GLY A 48 -8.35 -0.08 -6.05
N ILE A 49 -9.67 0.08 -6.20
CA ILE A 49 -10.63 -0.76 -5.47
C ILE A 49 -10.70 -2.16 -6.07
N TYR A 50 -10.72 -2.29 -7.40
CA TYR A 50 -10.67 -3.59 -8.06
C TYR A 50 -9.41 -4.37 -7.70
N SER A 51 -8.27 -3.67 -7.55
CA SER A 51 -7.05 -4.26 -7.02
C SER A 51 -7.24 -4.83 -5.60
N SER A 52 -7.86 -4.06 -4.69
CA SER A 52 -8.17 -4.53 -3.33
C SER A 52 -9.12 -5.73 -3.33
N ILE A 53 -10.07 -5.80 -4.27
CA ILE A 53 -11.01 -6.90 -4.40
C ILE A 53 -10.30 -8.14 -4.95
N ILE A 54 -9.68 -8.02 -6.12
CA ILE A 54 -9.11 -9.16 -6.87
C ILE A 54 -7.89 -9.73 -6.14
N VAL A 55 -6.91 -8.87 -5.85
CA VAL A 55 -5.69 -9.34 -5.17
C VAL A 55 -6.00 -9.72 -3.73
N GLY A 56 -6.86 -8.94 -3.03
CA GLY A 56 -7.28 -9.26 -1.67
C GLY A 56 -7.93 -10.64 -1.57
N PHE A 57 -8.81 -11.00 -2.51
CA PHE A 57 -9.46 -12.31 -2.58
C PHE A 57 -8.45 -13.43 -2.91
N LEU A 58 -7.71 -13.28 -3.99
CA LEU A 58 -6.83 -14.34 -4.50
C LEU A 58 -5.61 -14.57 -3.59
N ALA A 59 -5.01 -13.49 -3.06
CA ALA A 59 -3.91 -13.61 -2.12
C ALA A 59 -4.36 -14.22 -0.79
N ALA A 60 -5.56 -13.92 -0.29
CA ALA A 60 -6.12 -14.60 0.88
C ALA A 60 -6.33 -16.10 0.63
N LEU A 61 -6.79 -16.47 -0.57
CA LEU A 61 -7.09 -17.84 -0.92
C LEU A 61 -5.83 -18.69 -1.13
N PHE A 62 -4.87 -18.18 -1.90
CA PHE A 62 -3.67 -18.90 -2.34
C PHE A 62 -2.41 -18.53 -1.55
N GLY A 63 -2.43 -17.49 -0.74
CA GLY A 63 -1.29 -17.00 0.02
C GLY A 63 -0.86 -17.91 1.18
N GLY A 64 0.24 -17.54 1.78
CA GLY A 64 0.87 -18.27 2.88
C GLY A 64 0.76 -17.60 4.24
N THR A 65 0.02 -16.50 4.36
CA THR A 65 -0.13 -15.68 5.58
C THR A 65 -1.62 -15.54 5.93
N PRO A 66 -2.20 -16.49 6.70
CA PRO A 66 -3.61 -16.46 7.06
C PRO A 66 -3.98 -15.16 7.80
N GLY A 67 -4.98 -14.44 7.31
CA GLY A 67 -5.40 -13.17 7.92
C GLY A 67 -4.64 -11.94 7.43
N GLN A 68 -3.68 -12.06 6.52
CA GLN A 68 -3.12 -10.91 5.81
C GLN A 68 -4.15 -10.33 4.86
N ILE A 69 -4.25 -9.00 4.84
CA ILE A 69 -5.10 -8.26 3.90
C ILE A 69 -4.22 -7.63 2.83
N SER A 70 -4.56 -7.88 1.57
CA SER A 70 -3.83 -7.34 0.41
C SER A 70 -4.61 -6.25 -0.31
N GLY A 71 -3.90 -5.38 -1.00
CA GLY A 71 -4.47 -4.28 -1.79
C GLY A 71 -3.39 -3.30 -2.23
N PRO A 72 -3.73 -2.24 -2.98
CA PRO A 72 -2.74 -1.29 -3.48
C PRO A 72 -2.03 -0.59 -2.32
N THR A 73 -0.72 -0.40 -2.49
CA THR A 73 0.18 0.26 -1.53
C THR A 73 0.96 1.37 -2.20
N GLY A 74 1.47 2.32 -1.40
CA GLY A 74 2.21 3.47 -1.89
C GLY A 74 3.36 3.12 -2.85
N PRO A 75 4.28 2.22 -2.47
CA PRO A 75 5.40 1.84 -3.34
C PRO A 75 4.96 1.31 -4.71
N MET A 76 3.91 0.47 -4.76
CA MET A 76 3.39 -0.07 -6.02
C MET A 76 2.79 1.02 -6.89
N VAL A 77 2.00 1.90 -6.28
CA VAL A 77 1.28 2.96 -7.00
C VAL A 77 2.24 4.00 -7.59
N VAL A 78 3.34 4.32 -6.90
CA VAL A 78 4.37 5.23 -7.44
C VAL A 78 5.01 4.64 -8.71
N ILE A 79 5.28 3.32 -8.74
CA ILE A 79 5.81 2.66 -9.94
C ILE A 79 4.78 2.65 -11.06
N ILE A 80 3.51 2.36 -10.75
CA ILE A 80 2.41 2.36 -11.72
C ILE A 80 2.21 3.76 -12.31
N ALA A 81 2.23 4.81 -11.50
CA ALA A 81 2.11 6.19 -11.97
C ALA A 81 3.28 6.57 -12.89
N ALA A 82 4.50 6.15 -12.57
CA ALA A 82 5.65 6.35 -13.45
C ALA A 82 5.52 5.59 -14.78
N ALA A 83 5.04 4.34 -14.74
CA ALA A 83 4.76 3.56 -15.95
C ALA A 83 3.66 4.21 -16.81
N PHE A 84 2.60 4.72 -16.19
CA PHE A 84 1.51 5.40 -16.89
C PHE A 84 2.00 6.63 -17.67
N LEU A 85 2.89 7.41 -17.07
CA LEU A 85 3.52 8.56 -17.75
C LEU A 85 4.44 8.15 -18.89
N GLU A 86 5.21 7.07 -18.71
CA GLU A 86 6.15 6.58 -19.73
C GLU A 86 5.42 6.05 -20.96
N PHE A 87 4.29 5.38 -20.77
CA PHE A 87 3.49 4.83 -21.88
C PHE A 87 2.49 5.83 -22.47
N LYS A 88 2.58 7.13 -22.13
CA LYS A 88 1.81 8.22 -22.75
C LYS A 88 0.32 7.92 -22.81
N ASP A 89 -0.29 7.71 -21.66
CA ASP A 89 -1.72 7.47 -21.51
C ASP A 89 -2.23 6.18 -22.21
N GLN A 90 -1.40 5.16 -22.32
CA GLN A 90 -1.81 3.82 -22.75
C GLN A 90 -2.02 2.91 -21.54
N PRO A 91 -3.18 2.97 -20.86
CA PRO A 91 -3.45 2.22 -19.63
C PRO A 91 -3.35 0.71 -19.84
N GLU A 92 -3.63 0.22 -21.04
CA GLU A 92 -3.59 -1.21 -21.37
C GLU A 92 -2.17 -1.79 -21.21
N ILE A 93 -1.15 -1.02 -21.58
CA ILE A 93 0.25 -1.45 -21.45
C ILE A 93 0.67 -1.45 -19.98
N VAL A 94 0.15 -0.51 -19.19
CA VAL A 94 0.41 -0.50 -17.73
C VAL A 94 -0.23 -1.71 -17.07
N PHE A 95 -1.47 -2.07 -17.44
CA PHE A 95 -2.12 -3.29 -16.95
C PHE A 95 -1.38 -4.56 -17.39
N PHE A 96 -0.78 -4.56 -18.58
CA PHE A 96 0.10 -5.64 -19.00
C PHE A 96 1.35 -5.74 -18.11
N CYS A 97 1.96 -4.61 -17.69
CA CYS A 97 3.05 -4.61 -16.70
C CYS A 97 2.62 -5.25 -15.38
N VAL A 98 1.40 -4.97 -14.91
CA VAL A 98 0.85 -5.58 -13.69
C VAL A 98 0.70 -7.10 -13.86
N THR A 99 0.10 -7.54 -14.98
CA THR A 99 -0.04 -8.96 -15.32
C THR A 99 1.30 -9.67 -15.35
N PHE A 100 2.27 -9.08 -16.04
CA PHE A 100 3.60 -9.68 -16.18
C PHE A 100 4.37 -9.70 -14.86
N SER A 101 4.19 -8.67 -14.01
CA SER A 101 4.73 -8.66 -12.65
C SER A 101 4.21 -9.81 -11.81
N GLY A 102 2.92 -10.16 -11.95
CA GLY A 102 2.31 -11.31 -11.30
C GLY A 102 2.97 -12.62 -11.71
N ILE A 103 3.26 -12.81 -13.01
CA ILE A 103 4.01 -13.98 -13.51
C ILE A 103 5.39 -14.05 -12.85
N ILE A 104 6.12 -12.93 -12.82
CA ILE A 104 7.46 -12.88 -12.21
C ILE A 104 7.39 -13.24 -10.72
N GLN A 105 6.39 -12.74 -9.98
CA GLN A 105 6.18 -13.08 -8.57
C GLN A 105 5.91 -14.58 -8.39
N ILE A 106 5.06 -15.18 -9.23
CA ILE A 106 4.82 -16.63 -9.20
C ILE A 106 6.13 -17.40 -9.41
N LEU A 107 6.93 -17.02 -10.39
CA LEU A 107 8.24 -17.66 -10.67
C LEU A 107 9.17 -17.51 -9.45
N ILE A 108 9.29 -16.31 -8.85
CA ILE A 108 10.08 -16.09 -7.62
C ILE A 108 9.64 -17.04 -6.51
N GLY A 109 8.34 -17.20 -6.31
CA GLY A 109 7.78 -18.11 -5.31
C GLY A 109 8.06 -19.59 -5.60
N VAL A 110 7.86 -20.03 -6.85
CA VAL A 110 8.11 -21.41 -7.31
C VAL A 110 9.59 -21.78 -7.18
N PHE A 111 10.49 -20.89 -7.57
CA PHE A 111 11.94 -21.07 -7.40
C PHE A 111 12.43 -20.88 -5.95
N ARG A 112 11.49 -20.67 -5.00
CA ARG A 112 11.77 -20.53 -3.55
C ARG A 112 12.74 -19.39 -3.21
N LEU A 113 12.73 -18.32 -4.00
CA LEU A 113 13.60 -17.16 -3.80
C LEU A 113 13.10 -16.23 -2.67
N GLY A 114 11.92 -16.44 -2.12
CA GLY A 114 11.36 -15.65 -1.01
C GLY A 114 12.26 -15.59 0.23
N ASN A 115 13.04 -16.63 0.47
CA ASN A 115 14.00 -16.65 1.59
C ASN A 115 15.21 -15.71 1.38
N LEU A 116 15.50 -15.31 0.13
CA LEU A 116 16.60 -14.39 -0.18
C LEU A 116 16.30 -12.95 0.27
N ILE A 117 15.02 -12.59 0.33
CA ILE A 117 14.58 -11.24 0.72
C ILE A 117 14.89 -10.94 2.17
N ASN A 118 14.94 -11.96 3.03
CA ASN A 118 15.41 -11.82 4.42
C ASN A 118 16.88 -11.34 4.52
N LYS A 119 17.61 -11.28 3.40
CA LYS A 119 18.99 -10.77 3.33
C LYS A 119 19.07 -9.28 3.03
N ILE A 120 17.96 -8.61 2.69
CA ILE A 120 17.95 -7.18 2.44
C ILE A 120 18.10 -6.45 3.78
N PRO A 121 19.10 -5.56 3.92
CA PRO A 121 19.30 -4.79 5.14
C PRO A 121 18.11 -3.89 5.45
N TYR A 122 17.75 -3.77 6.73
CA TYR A 122 16.64 -2.94 7.17
C TYR A 122 16.77 -1.47 6.74
N CYS A 123 17.97 -0.91 6.79
CA CYS A 123 18.25 0.48 6.40
C CYS A 123 17.88 0.76 4.92
N VAL A 124 18.02 -0.23 4.04
CA VAL A 124 17.63 -0.13 2.63
C VAL A 124 16.10 -0.07 2.50
N CYS A 125 15.39 -0.99 3.14
CA CYS A 125 13.91 -0.99 3.14
C CYS A 125 13.36 0.28 3.78
N SER A 126 13.92 0.71 4.90
CA SER A 126 13.53 1.93 5.62
C SER A 126 13.78 3.19 4.79
N GLY A 127 14.92 3.27 4.10
CA GLY A 127 15.24 4.38 3.17
C GLY A 127 14.27 4.43 2.00
N PHE A 128 14.01 3.29 1.37
CA PHE A 128 13.07 3.15 0.27
C PHE A 128 11.65 3.58 0.68
N MET A 129 11.11 3.02 1.77
CA MET A 129 9.77 3.35 2.26
C MET A 129 9.65 4.83 2.64
N SER A 130 10.68 5.39 3.30
CA SER A 130 10.70 6.82 3.61
C SER A 130 10.73 7.69 2.35
N GLY A 131 11.51 7.32 1.34
CA GLY A 131 11.54 8.00 0.04
C GLY A 131 10.17 7.99 -0.64
N VAL A 132 9.50 6.85 -0.67
CA VAL A 132 8.12 6.72 -1.20
C VAL A 132 7.15 7.60 -0.42
N GLY A 133 7.24 7.62 0.92
CA GLY A 133 6.42 8.50 1.76
C GLY A 133 6.58 9.98 1.38
N PHE A 134 7.80 10.46 1.18
CA PHE A 134 8.07 11.83 0.73
C PHE A 134 7.55 12.10 -0.69
N ILE A 135 7.69 11.17 -1.63
CA ILE A 135 7.12 11.29 -2.99
C ILE A 135 5.62 11.51 -2.90
N ILE A 136 4.93 10.66 -2.14
CA ILE A 136 3.48 10.73 -1.98
C ILE A 136 3.08 12.09 -1.41
N ILE A 137 3.72 12.54 -0.33
CA ILE A 137 3.43 13.84 0.28
C ILE A 137 3.62 14.97 -0.75
N ALA A 138 4.74 15.00 -1.45
CA ALA A 138 5.05 16.05 -2.42
C ALA A 138 4.02 16.11 -3.56
N LEU A 139 3.63 14.97 -4.12
CA LEU A 139 2.64 14.89 -5.19
C LEU A 139 1.23 15.29 -4.72
N GLN A 140 0.87 14.94 -3.49
CA GLN A 140 -0.46 15.23 -2.96
C GLN A 140 -0.63 16.67 -2.48
N LEU A 141 0.46 17.38 -2.16
CA LEU A 141 0.38 18.79 -1.80
C LEU A 141 -0.22 19.63 -2.92
N THR A 142 0.12 19.39 -4.20
CA THR A 142 -0.44 20.14 -5.33
C THR A 142 -1.95 19.95 -5.45
N ILE A 143 -2.45 18.74 -5.22
CA ILE A 143 -3.88 18.44 -5.22
C ILE A 143 -4.57 19.09 -4.01
N LEU A 144 -3.93 19.06 -2.84
CA LEU A 144 -4.45 19.70 -1.62
C LEU A 144 -4.63 21.20 -1.81
N PHE A 145 -3.70 21.85 -2.53
CA PHE A 145 -3.78 23.29 -2.87
C PHE A 145 -4.70 23.57 -4.06
N GLY A 146 -5.31 22.57 -4.68
CA GLY A 146 -6.16 22.73 -5.86
C GLY A 146 -5.42 23.14 -7.14
N LEU A 147 -4.10 22.87 -7.19
CA LEU A 147 -3.24 23.15 -8.35
C LEU A 147 -3.20 22.02 -9.38
N GLY A 148 -4.02 20.99 -9.16
CA GLY A 148 -4.11 19.79 -9.99
C GLY A 148 -2.97 18.79 -9.77
N ALA A 149 -3.16 17.57 -10.28
CA ALA A 149 -2.18 16.50 -10.18
C ALA A 149 -0.93 16.78 -11.02
N LYS A 150 0.25 16.50 -10.48
CA LYS A 150 1.53 16.60 -11.19
C LYS A 150 2.21 15.25 -11.26
N PRO A 151 2.86 14.93 -12.41
CA PRO A 151 3.39 13.58 -12.61
C PRO A 151 4.72 13.30 -11.90
N GLN A 152 5.49 14.33 -11.55
CA GLN A 152 6.82 14.20 -10.98
C GLN A 152 6.99 15.10 -9.76
N VAL A 153 7.84 14.68 -8.81
CA VAL A 153 8.13 15.43 -7.57
C VAL A 153 8.64 16.84 -7.87
N ILE A 154 9.57 16.96 -8.81
CA ILE A 154 10.17 18.27 -9.16
C ILE A 154 9.08 19.19 -9.73
N SER A 155 8.25 18.71 -10.66
CA SER A 155 7.17 19.50 -11.24
C SER A 155 6.07 19.83 -10.20
N ALA A 156 5.85 18.97 -9.21
CA ALA A 156 4.96 19.26 -8.10
C ALA A 156 5.52 20.38 -7.22
N LEU A 157 6.78 20.30 -6.82
CA LEU A 157 7.42 21.31 -5.97
C LEU A 157 7.53 22.67 -6.67
N THR A 158 7.88 22.70 -7.96
CA THR A 158 7.90 23.96 -8.73
C THR A 158 6.50 24.56 -8.90
N ASN A 159 5.47 23.72 -9.05
CA ASN A 159 4.10 24.19 -9.16
C ASN A 159 3.58 24.85 -7.86
N LEU A 160 4.10 24.43 -6.70
CA LEU A 160 3.76 25.08 -5.41
C LEU A 160 4.22 26.55 -5.32
N GLN A 161 5.10 27.01 -6.21
CA GLN A 161 5.47 28.43 -6.31
C GLN A 161 4.35 29.30 -6.87
N ASN A 162 3.36 28.69 -7.58
CA ASN A 162 2.20 29.39 -8.15
C ASN A 162 1.11 29.66 -7.08
N ILE A 163 1.47 30.27 -5.97
CA ILE A 163 0.56 30.57 -4.84
C ILE A 163 -0.67 31.39 -5.29
N ALA A 164 -0.54 32.20 -6.32
CA ALA A 164 -1.64 33.02 -6.85
C ALA A 164 -2.81 32.18 -7.42
N ASN A 165 -2.56 30.94 -7.81
CA ASN A 165 -3.56 30.04 -8.42
C ASN A 165 -4.15 29.01 -7.44
N VAL A 166 -3.89 29.17 -6.13
CA VAL A 166 -4.41 28.26 -5.10
C VAL A 166 -5.93 28.35 -5.00
N ASN A 167 -6.60 27.23 -5.12
CA ASN A 167 -8.04 27.16 -4.90
C ASN A 167 -8.35 27.13 -3.39
N GLY A 168 -8.86 28.25 -2.87
CA GLY A 168 -9.14 28.41 -1.44
C GLY A 168 -10.18 27.39 -0.92
N GLN A 169 -11.15 26.97 -1.74
CA GLN A 169 -12.15 25.97 -1.36
C GLN A 169 -11.51 24.59 -1.25
N ALA A 170 -10.66 24.21 -2.20
CA ALA A 170 -9.91 22.97 -2.19
C ALA A 170 -9.02 22.88 -0.94
N LEU A 171 -8.25 23.95 -0.67
CA LEU A 171 -7.37 24.04 0.50
C LEU A 171 -8.15 23.93 1.81
N LEU A 172 -9.30 24.61 1.91
CA LEU A 172 -10.15 24.57 3.12
C LEU A 172 -10.64 23.15 3.39
N ILE A 173 -11.22 22.50 2.40
CA ILE A 173 -11.76 21.13 2.55
C ILE A 173 -10.62 20.14 2.84
N GLY A 174 -9.52 20.22 2.12
CA GLY A 174 -8.35 19.38 2.36
C GLY A 174 -7.74 19.58 3.74
N SER A 175 -7.67 20.84 4.22
CA SER A 175 -7.19 21.15 5.57
C SER A 175 -8.11 20.61 6.65
N ILE A 176 -9.42 20.71 6.49
CA ILE A 176 -10.39 20.08 7.41
C ILE A 176 -10.18 18.56 7.41
N GLY A 177 -9.98 17.95 6.24
CA GLY A 177 -9.64 16.53 6.14
C GLY A 177 -8.40 16.15 6.93
N LEU A 178 -7.32 16.92 6.80
CA LEU A 178 -6.08 16.71 7.57
C LEU A 178 -6.32 16.89 9.08
N LEU A 179 -7.04 17.92 9.49
CA LEU A 179 -7.39 18.12 10.91
C LEU A 179 -8.14 16.91 11.47
N ILE A 180 -9.14 16.39 10.76
CA ILE A 180 -9.85 15.18 11.17
C ILE A 180 -8.88 14.00 11.30
N LEU A 181 -8.02 13.77 10.30
CA LEU A 181 -7.09 12.64 10.28
C LEU A 181 -6.06 12.68 11.43
N PHE A 182 -5.66 13.87 11.89
CA PHE A 182 -4.68 14.02 12.96
C PHE A 182 -5.29 14.14 14.35
N PHE A 183 -6.46 14.78 14.47
CA PHE A 183 -7.02 15.18 15.77
C PHE A 183 -8.23 14.36 16.23
N VAL A 184 -8.80 13.48 15.38
CA VAL A 184 -9.85 12.57 15.83
C VAL A 184 -9.37 11.75 17.02
N SER A 185 -10.14 11.77 18.11
CA SER A 185 -9.77 11.09 19.35
C SER A 185 -9.59 9.59 19.13
N LYS A 186 -8.66 8.99 19.88
CA LYS A 186 -8.39 7.54 19.81
C LYS A 186 -9.63 6.70 20.12
N LYS A 187 -10.55 7.22 20.94
CA LYS A 187 -11.81 6.53 21.28
C LYS A 187 -12.73 6.43 20.06
N ILE A 188 -12.88 7.54 19.31
CA ILE A 188 -13.70 7.58 18.08
C ILE A 188 -13.04 6.74 16.98
N ASN A 189 -11.72 6.88 16.80
CA ASN A 189 -10.98 6.15 15.78
C ASN A 189 -11.00 4.61 15.97
N LYS A 190 -11.30 4.12 17.18
CA LYS A 190 -11.54 2.68 17.44
C LYS A 190 -12.87 2.19 16.89
N ILE A 191 -13.86 3.06 16.80
CA ILE A 191 -15.22 2.72 16.33
C ILE A 191 -15.34 2.99 14.85
N ILE A 192 -14.95 4.19 14.42
CA ILE A 192 -14.98 4.65 13.02
C ILE A 192 -13.59 5.20 12.68
N PRO A 193 -12.88 4.62 11.70
CA PRO A 193 -11.58 5.12 11.27
C PRO A 193 -11.63 6.57 10.81
N SER A 194 -10.63 7.36 11.19
CA SER A 194 -10.56 8.79 10.85
C SER A 194 -10.59 9.06 9.35
N SER A 195 -10.09 8.14 8.51
CA SER A 195 -10.16 8.24 7.05
C SER A 195 -11.58 8.20 6.52
N ILE A 196 -12.47 7.42 7.14
CA ILE A 196 -13.89 7.37 6.77
C ILE A 196 -14.60 8.64 7.23
N ILE A 197 -14.31 9.11 8.44
CA ILE A 197 -14.86 10.36 8.95
C ILE A 197 -14.47 11.53 8.04
N ALA A 198 -13.18 11.62 7.67
CA ALA A 198 -12.69 12.64 6.74
C ALA A 198 -13.37 12.54 5.37
N LEU A 199 -13.55 11.32 4.85
CA LEU A 199 -14.21 11.08 3.57
C LEU A 199 -15.67 11.53 3.61
N VAL A 200 -16.44 11.14 4.63
CA VAL A 200 -17.86 11.49 4.75
C VAL A 200 -18.06 13.01 4.95
N ILE A 201 -17.35 13.60 5.92
CA ILE A 201 -17.43 15.03 6.20
C ILE A 201 -16.96 15.84 4.99
N GLY A 202 -15.84 15.45 4.36
CA GLY A 202 -15.32 16.11 3.17
C GLY A 202 -16.27 16.02 1.99
N SER A 203 -16.94 14.89 1.78
CA SER A 203 -17.95 14.74 0.72
C SER A 203 -19.19 15.61 0.96
N ILE A 204 -19.64 15.70 2.22
CA ILE A 204 -20.76 16.60 2.59
C ILE A 204 -20.37 18.05 2.35
N LEU A 205 -19.21 18.48 2.81
CA LEU A 205 -18.72 19.85 2.60
C LEU A 205 -18.55 20.14 1.10
N SER A 206 -18.03 19.17 0.33
CA SER A 206 -17.87 19.29 -1.11
C SER A 206 -19.21 19.51 -1.82
N TYR A 207 -20.25 18.81 -1.42
CA TYR A 207 -21.57 18.94 -2.00
C TYR A 207 -22.12 20.38 -1.90
N PHE A 208 -21.77 21.12 -0.83
CA PHE A 208 -22.23 22.49 -0.62
C PHE A 208 -21.29 23.57 -1.18
N PHE A 209 -19.97 23.30 -1.27
CA PHE A 209 -18.96 24.35 -1.49
C PHE A 209 -18.00 24.09 -2.67
N PHE A 210 -18.02 22.88 -3.28
CA PHE A 210 -16.98 22.50 -4.25
C PHE A 210 -17.50 22.45 -5.69
N SER A 211 -16.65 22.77 -6.67
CA SER A 211 -16.98 22.61 -8.08
C SER A 211 -16.89 21.15 -8.52
N LYS A 212 -17.69 20.75 -9.50
CA LYS A 212 -17.69 19.37 -10.03
C LYS A 212 -16.35 18.92 -10.61
N GLN A 213 -15.45 19.85 -10.96
CA GLN A 213 -14.14 19.55 -11.54
C GLN A 213 -13.17 18.91 -10.53
N ASP A 214 -13.36 19.18 -9.24
CA ASP A 214 -12.47 18.70 -8.17
C ASP A 214 -12.97 17.40 -7.51
N LEU A 215 -13.99 16.78 -8.09
CA LEU A 215 -14.56 15.51 -7.65
C LEU A 215 -13.95 14.33 -8.40
N ILE A 216 -14.12 13.12 -7.85
CA ILE A 216 -13.74 11.86 -8.54
C ILE A 216 -14.43 11.76 -9.91
N GLY A 217 -15.66 12.30 -10.04
CA GLY A 217 -16.42 12.28 -11.27
C GLY A 217 -17.20 10.98 -11.48
N GLU A 218 -17.63 10.76 -12.73
CA GLU A 218 -18.45 9.59 -13.05
C GLU A 218 -17.66 8.29 -12.94
N ILE A 219 -18.23 7.35 -12.22
CA ILE A 219 -17.70 6.00 -12.07
C ILE A 219 -18.42 5.10 -13.07
N PRO A 220 -17.70 4.44 -13.99
CA PRO A 220 -18.32 3.47 -14.86
C PRO A 220 -19.05 2.40 -14.04
N ASN A 221 -20.33 2.19 -14.33
CA ASN A 221 -21.11 1.13 -13.69
C ASN A 221 -20.67 -0.21 -14.25
N GLY A 222 -20.22 -1.14 -13.40
CA GLY A 222 -19.95 -2.51 -13.83
C GLY A 222 -18.71 -3.14 -13.19
N PHE A 223 -18.49 -4.38 -13.55
CA PHE A 223 -17.26 -5.10 -13.23
C PHE A 223 -16.09 -4.57 -14.09
N PRO A 224 -14.84 -4.73 -13.63
CA PRO A 224 -13.68 -4.33 -14.41
C PRO A 224 -13.68 -5.09 -15.76
N SER A 225 -13.46 -4.35 -16.83
CA SER A 225 -13.37 -4.92 -18.17
C SER A 225 -12.11 -5.78 -18.30
N PHE A 226 -12.27 -6.93 -18.96
CA PHE A 226 -11.11 -7.72 -19.38
C PHE A 226 -10.33 -6.94 -20.43
N ASN A 227 -9.07 -6.70 -20.15
CA ASN A 227 -8.18 -5.92 -21.02
C ASN A 227 -6.84 -6.65 -21.16
N PHE A 228 -6.54 -7.10 -22.37
CA PHE A 228 -5.28 -7.75 -22.68
C PHE A 228 -4.74 -7.16 -24.00
N SER A 229 -3.77 -6.28 -23.89
CA SER A 229 -3.09 -5.67 -25.02
C SER A 229 -1.61 -6.04 -24.97
N LEU A 230 -1.07 -6.54 -26.08
CA LEU A 230 0.34 -6.86 -26.17
C LEU A 230 1.16 -5.61 -26.47
N PRO A 231 2.27 -5.38 -25.77
CA PRO A 231 3.18 -4.29 -26.07
C PRO A 231 3.85 -4.49 -27.42
N THR A 232 4.17 -3.39 -28.10
CA THR A 232 5.00 -3.42 -29.30
C THR A 232 6.44 -3.84 -28.96
N SER A 233 7.18 -4.32 -29.96
CA SER A 233 8.58 -4.72 -29.75
C SER A 233 9.46 -3.58 -29.20
N ALA A 234 9.15 -2.34 -29.53
CA ALA A 234 9.86 -1.16 -29.00
C ALA A 234 9.54 -0.89 -27.52
N GLN A 235 8.32 -1.21 -27.06
CA GLN A 235 7.89 -1.02 -25.66
C GLN A 235 8.34 -2.16 -24.75
N PHE A 236 8.66 -3.34 -25.31
CA PHE A 236 8.92 -4.54 -24.54
C PHE A 236 10.03 -4.41 -23.48
N PRO A 237 11.19 -3.76 -23.74
CA PRO A 237 12.22 -3.55 -22.72
C PRO A 237 11.72 -2.72 -21.54
N THR A 238 10.95 -1.67 -21.79
CA THR A 238 10.37 -0.79 -20.77
C THR A 238 9.32 -1.54 -19.95
N VAL A 239 8.48 -2.35 -20.60
CA VAL A 239 7.49 -3.20 -19.92
C VAL A 239 8.18 -4.19 -18.98
N ILE A 240 9.23 -4.89 -19.44
CA ILE A 240 10.02 -5.81 -18.59
C ILE A 240 10.56 -5.06 -17.37
N PHE A 241 11.13 -3.88 -17.57
CA PHE A 241 11.70 -3.07 -16.50
C PHE A 241 10.66 -2.75 -15.43
N TYR A 242 9.48 -2.20 -15.80
CA TYR A 242 8.42 -1.88 -14.84
C TYR A 242 7.82 -3.14 -14.19
N SER A 243 7.68 -4.23 -14.94
CA SER A 243 7.18 -5.50 -14.42
C SER A 243 8.10 -6.11 -13.36
N ILE A 244 9.41 -6.09 -13.60
CA ILE A 244 10.41 -6.54 -12.62
C ILE A 244 10.36 -5.64 -11.37
N ALA A 245 10.25 -4.31 -11.57
CA ALA A 245 10.14 -3.37 -10.48
C ALA A 245 8.94 -3.68 -9.58
N LEU A 246 7.75 -3.79 -10.18
CA LEU A 246 6.52 -4.14 -9.49
C LEU A 246 6.65 -5.49 -8.78
N ALA A 247 7.23 -6.50 -9.44
CA ALA A 247 7.41 -7.81 -8.85
C ALA A 247 8.31 -7.77 -7.61
N LEU A 248 9.47 -7.13 -7.70
CA LEU A 248 10.43 -7.06 -6.59
C LEU A 248 9.86 -6.27 -5.39
N VAL A 249 9.30 -5.09 -5.65
CA VAL A 249 8.68 -4.28 -4.61
C VAL A 249 7.49 -5.01 -3.98
N GLY A 250 6.67 -5.65 -4.82
CA GLY A 250 5.53 -6.44 -4.38
C GLY A 250 5.92 -7.58 -3.45
N VAL A 251 7.00 -8.29 -3.76
CA VAL A 251 7.51 -9.38 -2.93
C VAL A 251 8.06 -8.84 -1.60
N ILE A 252 8.85 -7.77 -1.63
CA ILE A 252 9.42 -7.16 -0.42
C ILE A 252 8.30 -6.67 0.53
N ASP A 253 7.36 -5.90 0.02
CA ASP A 253 6.29 -5.28 0.82
C ASP A 253 5.34 -6.35 1.40
N SER A 254 5.00 -7.38 0.60
CA SER A 254 4.16 -8.50 1.06
C SER A 254 4.83 -9.31 2.17
N LEU A 255 6.13 -9.61 2.05
CA LEU A 255 6.86 -10.35 3.08
C LEU A 255 7.11 -9.51 4.34
N LEU A 256 7.36 -8.20 4.21
CA LEU A 256 7.42 -7.31 5.37
C LEU A 256 6.08 -7.29 6.12
N THR A 257 4.97 -7.25 5.41
CA THR A 257 3.63 -7.34 6.00
C THR A 257 3.40 -8.70 6.67
N ALA A 258 3.85 -9.79 6.06
CA ALA A 258 3.76 -11.13 6.64
C ALA A 258 4.57 -11.25 7.95
N VAL A 259 5.73 -10.60 8.04
CA VAL A 259 6.52 -10.53 9.28
C VAL A 259 5.78 -9.73 10.37
N VAL A 260 5.12 -8.62 10.00
CA VAL A 260 4.27 -7.86 10.94
C VAL A 260 3.10 -8.72 11.43
N HIS A 261 2.43 -9.41 10.51
CA HIS A 261 1.36 -10.35 10.82
C HIS A 261 1.82 -11.41 11.83
N ASP A 262 2.94 -12.09 11.58
CA ASP A 262 3.46 -13.16 12.43
C ASP A 262 3.72 -12.71 13.86
N ARG A 263 4.19 -11.48 14.03
CA ARG A 263 4.44 -10.92 15.38
C ARG A 263 3.18 -10.70 16.18
N ILE A 264 2.09 -10.28 15.51
CA ILE A 264 0.82 -9.99 16.17
C ILE A 264 0.04 -11.28 16.39
N ALA A 265 -0.01 -12.16 15.38
CA ALA A 265 -0.75 -13.40 15.40
C ALA A 265 0.00 -14.55 16.11
N LEU A 266 1.32 -14.38 16.41
CA LEU A 266 2.21 -15.39 16.95
C LEU A 266 2.27 -16.66 16.08
N THR A 267 2.30 -16.47 14.76
CA THR A 267 2.34 -17.52 13.74
C THR A 267 3.65 -17.49 12.96
N LYS A 268 3.78 -18.36 11.99
CA LYS A 268 4.84 -18.35 10.98
C LYS A 268 4.20 -18.41 9.59
N HIS A 269 4.43 -17.40 8.78
CA HIS A 269 4.01 -17.38 7.39
C HIS A 269 4.84 -18.35 6.52
N LEU A 270 4.30 -18.69 5.36
CA LEU A 270 4.97 -19.47 4.32
C LEU A 270 5.41 -18.51 3.19
N PRO A 271 6.66 -18.00 3.18
CA PRO A 271 7.05 -16.89 2.33
C PRO A 271 6.88 -17.17 0.84
N ASN A 272 7.29 -18.33 0.36
CA ASN A 272 7.17 -18.67 -1.06
C ASN A 272 5.70 -18.82 -1.48
N LYS A 273 4.86 -19.38 -0.62
CA LYS A 273 3.42 -19.50 -0.88
C LYS A 273 2.74 -18.15 -0.86
N GLU A 274 3.15 -17.26 0.03
CA GLU A 274 2.66 -15.88 0.07
C GLU A 274 2.93 -15.14 -1.25
N ILE A 275 4.17 -15.23 -1.75
CA ILE A 275 4.56 -14.62 -3.01
C ILE A 275 3.76 -15.19 -4.19
N ILE A 276 3.53 -16.52 -4.21
CA ILE A 276 2.71 -17.15 -5.26
C ILE A 276 1.28 -16.62 -5.21
N GLY A 277 0.67 -16.52 -4.02
CA GLY A 277 -0.69 -16.00 -3.87
C GLY A 277 -0.82 -14.54 -4.31
N GLN A 278 0.14 -13.69 -3.93
CA GLN A 278 0.21 -12.30 -4.39
C GLN A 278 0.42 -12.23 -5.91
N GLY A 279 1.28 -13.09 -6.47
CA GLY A 279 1.52 -13.17 -7.91
C GLY A 279 0.28 -13.58 -8.70
N ILE A 280 -0.48 -14.59 -8.23
CA ILE A 280 -1.76 -14.97 -8.84
C ILE A 280 -2.74 -13.80 -8.80
N GLY A 281 -2.82 -13.11 -7.66
CA GLY A 281 -3.65 -11.92 -7.50
C GLY A 281 -3.30 -10.82 -8.50
N ASN A 282 -2.01 -10.48 -8.62
CA ASN A 282 -1.53 -9.44 -9.53
C ASN A 282 -1.67 -9.83 -11.01
N PHE A 283 -1.45 -11.11 -11.33
CA PHE A 283 -1.69 -11.62 -12.68
C PHE A 283 -3.15 -11.38 -13.13
N VAL A 284 -4.11 -11.77 -12.29
CA VAL A 284 -5.53 -11.58 -12.58
C VAL A 284 -5.91 -10.09 -12.53
N ALA A 285 -5.37 -9.33 -11.57
CA ALA A 285 -5.65 -7.90 -11.45
C ALA A 285 -5.30 -7.13 -12.73
N GLY A 286 -4.12 -7.38 -13.31
CA GLY A 286 -3.73 -6.76 -14.57
C GLY A 286 -4.65 -7.11 -15.74
N LEU A 287 -5.12 -8.36 -15.84
CA LEU A 287 -6.09 -8.77 -16.86
C LEU A 287 -7.45 -8.07 -16.73
N PHE A 288 -7.84 -7.66 -15.52
CA PHE A 288 -9.10 -6.99 -15.22
C PHE A 288 -8.92 -5.50 -14.89
N SER A 289 -7.98 -4.84 -15.52
CA SER A 289 -7.78 -3.38 -15.43
C SER A 289 -7.68 -2.85 -13.99
N ALA A 290 -7.02 -3.62 -13.11
CA ALA A 290 -6.79 -3.26 -11.73
C ALA A 290 -5.30 -3.00 -11.44
N LEU A 291 -5.02 -2.22 -10.39
CA LEU A 291 -3.65 -1.93 -9.97
C LEU A 291 -2.96 -3.17 -9.42
N ALA A 292 -1.64 -3.18 -9.51
CA ALA A 292 -0.85 -4.12 -8.72
C ALA A 292 -0.99 -3.84 -7.22
N ALA A 293 -1.01 -4.93 -6.44
CA ALA A 293 -1.16 -4.88 -5.00
C ALA A 293 -0.16 -5.75 -4.25
N THR A 294 -0.10 -5.54 -2.95
CA THR A 294 0.74 -6.29 -2.01
C THR A 294 0.00 -6.51 -0.70
N GLY A 295 0.60 -7.22 0.23
CA GLY A 295 0.14 -7.25 1.61
C GLY A 295 0.14 -5.85 2.22
N ALA A 296 -0.99 -5.40 2.75
CA ALA A 296 -1.16 -4.08 3.33
C ALA A 296 -1.06 -4.13 4.86
N ALA A 297 0.09 -3.70 5.42
CA ALA A 297 0.40 -3.83 6.84
C ALA A 297 -0.68 -3.21 7.75
N MET A 298 -1.11 -1.97 7.46
CA MET A 298 -2.13 -1.26 8.25
C MET A 298 -3.45 -2.02 8.30
N ARG A 299 -3.95 -2.48 7.14
CA ARG A 299 -5.20 -3.24 7.03
C ARG A 299 -5.08 -4.61 7.71
N THR A 300 -3.93 -5.26 7.58
CA THR A 300 -3.61 -6.54 8.25
C THR A 300 -3.64 -6.39 9.77
N VAL A 301 -3.01 -5.35 10.32
CA VAL A 301 -3.01 -5.06 11.75
C VAL A 301 -4.44 -4.83 12.28
N VAL A 302 -5.25 -4.06 11.56
CA VAL A 302 -6.65 -3.82 11.94
C VAL A 302 -7.43 -5.12 11.90
N ASN A 303 -7.33 -5.90 10.81
CA ASN A 303 -7.99 -7.20 10.67
C ASN A 303 -7.70 -8.11 11.88
N LEU A 304 -6.42 -8.30 12.20
CA LEU A 304 -6.00 -9.14 13.33
C LEU A 304 -6.56 -8.65 14.68
N LYS A 305 -6.57 -7.35 14.91
CA LYS A 305 -7.05 -6.76 16.17
C LYS A 305 -8.56 -6.82 16.34
N THR A 306 -9.28 -6.83 15.24
CA THR A 306 -10.73 -7.02 15.23
C THR A 306 -11.15 -8.48 15.18
N GLY A 307 -10.18 -9.40 15.22
CA GLY A 307 -10.41 -10.83 15.40
C GLY A 307 -10.19 -11.69 14.16
N GLY A 308 -9.85 -11.11 13.00
CA GLY A 308 -9.56 -11.86 11.78
C GLY A 308 -8.26 -12.65 11.92
N LYS A 309 -8.31 -13.95 11.70
CA LYS A 309 -7.17 -14.86 11.88
C LYS A 309 -6.96 -15.82 10.73
N THR A 310 -7.96 -15.99 9.86
CA THR A 310 -7.91 -16.97 8.77
C THR A 310 -8.03 -16.29 7.41
N PRO A 311 -7.77 -17.00 6.31
CA PRO A 311 -7.99 -16.49 4.95
C PRO A 311 -9.40 -15.96 4.71
N MET A 312 -10.38 -16.45 5.49
CA MET A 312 -11.77 -16.01 5.37
C MET A 312 -11.93 -14.52 5.60
N SER A 313 -11.12 -13.91 6.48
CA SER A 313 -11.17 -12.46 6.71
C SER A 313 -10.78 -11.66 5.47
N GLY A 314 -9.79 -12.11 4.69
CA GLY A 314 -9.43 -11.50 3.40
C GLY A 314 -10.48 -11.69 2.32
N ILE A 315 -11.16 -12.85 2.29
CA ILE A 315 -12.30 -13.10 1.40
C ILE A 315 -13.45 -12.15 1.76
N ILE A 316 -13.79 -12.04 3.04
CA ILE A 316 -14.86 -11.15 3.52
C ILE A 316 -14.52 -9.68 3.25
N HIS A 317 -13.25 -9.27 3.41
CA HIS A 317 -12.77 -7.94 3.02
C HIS A 317 -13.13 -7.63 1.56
N SER A 318 -12.84 -8.55 0.64
CA SER A 318 -13.13 -8.36 -0.79
C SER A 318 -14.64 -8.33 -1.07
N ILE A 319 -15.42 -9.22 -0.45
CA ILE A 319 -16.89 -9.20 -0.55
C ILE A 319 -17.46 -7.88 -0.01
N THR A 320 -16.93 -7.38 1.11
CA THR A 320 -17.36 -6.10 1.68
C THR A 320 -17.13 -4.96 0.71
N LEU A 321 -15.97 -4.90 0.05
CA LEU A 321 -15.69 -3.88 -0.97
C LEU A 321 -16.63 -3.98 -2.17
N ILE A 322 -16.92 -5.20 -2.64
CA ILE A 322 -17.90 -5.42 -3.71
C ILE A 322 -19.26 -4.84 -3.29
N LEU A 323 -19.76 -5.20 -2.12
CA LEU A 323 -21.04 -4.70 -1.60
C LEU A 323 -21.05 -3.17 -1.48
N ILE A 324 -19.97 -2.58 -0.96
CA ILE A 324 -19.87 -1.13 -0.83
C ILE A 324 -19.93 -0.43 -2.19
N ILE A 325 -19.22 -0.93 -3.20
CA ILE A 325 -19.24 -0.32 -4.53
C ILE A 325 -20.64 -0.41 -5.14
N PHE A 326 -21.30 -1.57 -5.07
CA PHE A 326 -22.63 -1.72 -5.65
C PHE A 326 -23.69 -0.86 -4.96
N ILE A 327 -23.62 -0.74 -3.61
CA ILE A 327 -24.63 -0.01 -2.83
C ILE A 327 -24.35 1.50 -2.85
N PHE A 328 -23.06 1.90 -2.73
CA PHE A 328 -22.67 3.29 -2.50
C PHE A 328 -22.01 3.94 -3.73
N ALA A 329 -22.07 3.34 -4.92
CA ALA A 329 -21.53 3.93 -6.15
C ALA A 329 -21.94 5.39 -6.39
N PRO A 330 -23.23 5.78 -6.16
CA PRO A 330 -23.63 7.18 -6.33
C PRO A 330 -22.94 8.17 -5.38
N LEU A 331 -22.58 7.70 -4.16
CA LEU A 331 -21.92 8.55 -3.17
C LEU A 331 -20.42 8.72 -3.47
N VAL A 332 -19.80 7.78 -4.17
CA VAL A 332 -18.37 7.88 -4.51
C VAL A 332 -18.12 9.00 -5.53
N LYS A 333 -19.10 9.31 -6.38
CA LYS A 333 -19.00 10.40 -7.38
C LYS A 333 -18.77 11.78 -6.77
N VAL A 334 -19.29 12.02 -5.57
CA VAL A 334 -19.22 13.31 -4.88
C VAL A 334 -18.00 13.46 -3.96
N ILE A 335 -17.11 12.48 -3.93
CA ILE A 335 -15.91 12.53 -3.12
C ILE A 335 -14.91 13.51 -3.75
N PRO A 336 -14.44 14.54 -2.99
CA PRO A 336 -13.46 15.48 -3.51
C PRO A 336 -12.04 14.87 -3.54
N LEU A 337 -11.30 15.16 -4.61
CA LEU A 337 -9.91 14.71 -4.76
C LEU A 337 -9.01 15.22 -3.63
N THR A 338 -9.30 16.40 -3.09
CA THR A 338 -8.55 17.01 -1.98
C THR A 338 -8.64 16.21 -0.67
N ILE A 339 -9.78 15.56 -0.41
CA ILE A 339 -9.91 14.65 0.75
C ILE A 339 -9.09 13.38 0.54
N LEU A 340 -9.06 12.84 -0.67
CA LEU A 340 -8.19 11.71 -1.00
C LEU A 340 -6.72 12.10 -0.85
N ALA A 341 -6.35 13.31 -1.30
CA ALA A 341 -5.01 13.84 -1.11
C ALA A 341 -4.66 13.99 0.38
N ALA A 342 -5.56 14.48 1.21
CA ALA A 342 -5.36 14.56 2.66
C ALA A 342 -5.11 13.17 3.28
N ILE A 343 -5.89 12.16 2.89
CA ILE A 343 -5.73 10.77 3.34
C ILE A 343 -4.35 10.22 2.92
N LEU A 344 -3.91 10.51 1.69
CA LEU A 344 -2.62 10.04 1.20
C LEU A 344 -1.44 10.79 1.82
N ILE A 345 -1.55 12.09 2.10
CA ILE A 345 -0.54 12.83 2.87
C ILE A 345 -0.37 12.20 4.25
N LYS A 346 -1.47 11.93 4.95
CA LYS A 346 -1.40 11.23 6.25
C LYS A 346 -0.76 9.85 6.12
N THR A 347 -1.12 9.10 5.08
CA THR A 347 -0.53 7.78 4.82
C THR A 347 0.96 7.90 4.48
N GLY A 348 1.37 8.88 3.67
CA GLY A 348 2.77 9.16 3.37
C GLY A 348 3.57 9.47 4.64
N ILE A 349 3.02 10.29 5.54
CA ILE A 349 3.64 10.59 6.84
C ILE A 349 3.78 9.31 7.68
N ASP A 350 2.79 8.43 7.67
CA ASP A 350 2.79 7.18 8.45
C ASP A 350 3.78 6.13 7.87
N ILE A 351 4.07 6.18 6.56
CA ILE A 351 5.04 5.31 5.89
C ILE A 351 6.49 5.72 6.21
N VAL A 352 6.76 7.01 6.42
CA VAL A 352 8.11 7.49 6.75
C VAL A 352 8.55 6.91 8.11
N ASP A 353 9.74 6.33 8.12
CA ASP A 353 10.36 5.82 9.35
C ASP A 353 10.99 6.95 10.17
N TRP A 354 10.13 7.67 10.90
CA TRP A 354 10.51 8.80 11.76
C TRP A 354 11.39 8.39 12.93
N GLU A 355 11.29 7.16 13.39
CA GLU A 355 12.04 6.67 14.53
C GLU A 355 13.52 6.55 14.19
N PHE A 356 13.82 5.96 13.03
CA PHE A 356 15.18 5.93 12.55
C PHE A 356 15.77 7.35 12.44
N LEU A 357 14.97 8.34 12.00
CA LEU A 357 15.40 9.72 11.89
C LEU A 357 15.64 10.40 13.26
N ARG A 358 14.96 9.94 14.30
CA ARG A 358 15.15 10.44 15.67
C ARG A 358 16.32 9.80 16.41
N GLU A 359 16.61 8.55 16.12
CA GLU A 359 17.61 7.73 16.82
C GLU A 359 18.96 7.65 16.09
N LEU A 360 19.34 8.70 15.34
CA LEU A 360 20.60 8.72 14.59
C LEU A 360 21.85 8.56 15.48
N LYS A 361 21.81 9.06 16.74
CA LYS A 361 22.95 9.08 17.68
C LYS A 361 23.43 7.70 18.16
N GLY A 362 22.65 6.64 17.93
CA GLY A 362 23.01 5.27 18.41
C GLY A 362 23.28 4.26 17.30
N LYS A 363 23.25 4.69 16.02
CA LYS A 363 23.33 3.78 14.86
C LYS A 363 24.69 3.86 14.17
N ASN A 364 25.04 2.77 13.48
CA ASN A 364 26.25 2.72 12.68
C ASN A 364 26.14 3.76 11.53
N GLN A 365 27.20 4.54 11.34
CA GLN A 365 27.26 5.56 10.29
C GLN A 365 26.94 5.00 8.90
N VAL A 366 27.38 3.77 8.61
CA VAL A 366 27.11 3.08 7.33
C VAL A 366 25.60 2.86 7.14
N GLU A 367 24.85 2.49 8.18
CA GLU A 367 23.39 2.33 8.10
C GLU A 367 22.68 3.66 7.84
N ILE A 368 23.16 4.72 8.49
CA ILE A 368 22.63 6.08 8.33
C ILE A 368 22.84 6.55 6.88
N TYR A 369 24.08 6.49 6.39
CA TYR A 369 24.40 6.89 5.01
C TYR A 369 23.64 6.04 3.99
N THR A 370 23.56 4.72 4.18
CA THR A 370 22.82 3.83 3.28
C THR A 370 21.35 4.23 3.20
N LYS A 371 20.70 4.49 4.35
CA LYS A 371 19.29 4.93 4.37
C LYS A 371 19.08 6.25 3.62
N PHE A 372 19.90 7.26 3.90
CA PHE A 372 19.75 8.56 3.25
C PHE A 372 20.04 8.50 1.75
N ILE A 373 21.06 7.76 1.33
CA ILE A 373 21.37 7.56 -0.10
C ILE A 373 20.20 6.85 -0.79
N VAL A 374 19.69 5.76 -0.22
CA VAL A 374 18.54 5.05 -0.78
C VAL A 374 17.30 5.95 -0.84
N MET A 375 17.02 6.69 0.21
CA MET A 375 15.90 7.63 0.27
C MET A 375 16.05 8.72 -0.82
N PHE A 376 17.20 9.34 -0.95
CA PHE A 376 17.49 10.35 -1.96
C PHE A 376 17.36 9.79 -3.38
N LEU A 377 17.99 8.63 -3.65
CA LEU A 377 17.86 7.96 -4.93
C LEU A 377 16.40 7.59 -5.24
N THR A 378 15.62 7.16 -4.26
CA THR A 378 14.18 6.86 -4.44
C THR A 378 13.40 8.09 -4.87
N ILE A 379 13.69 9.26 -4.29
CA ILE A 379 12.97 10.52 -4.58
C ILE A 379 13.35 11.08 -5.96
N PHE A 380 14.63 11.04 -6.33
CA PHE A 380 15.16 11.76 -7.48
C PHE A 380 15.54 10.87 -8.68
N THR A 381 15.58 9.54 -8.53
CA THR A 381 15.92 8.59 -9.58
C THR A 381 14.89 7.48 -9.70
N ASN A 382 15.17 6.48 -10.53
CA ASN A 382 14.30 5.30 -10.65
C ASN A 382 14.35 4.43 -9.38
N LEU A 383 13.19 4.11 -8.83
CA LEU A 383 12.97 3.33 -7.60
C LEU A 383 13.81 2.04 -7.49
N ILE A 384 14.03 1.35 -8.62
CA ILE A 384 14.76 0.06 -8.66
C ILE A 384 16.25 0.28 -8.44
N PHE A 385 16.80 1.32 -9.08
CA PHE A 385 18.22 1.64 -8.97
C PHE A 385 18.60 1.97 -7.51
N SER A 386 17.73 2.66 -6.77
CA SER A 386 17.93 3.01 -5.37
C SER A 386 18.06 1.79 -4.47
N THR A 387 17.19 0.79 -4.66
CA THR A 387 17.19 -0.43 -3.84
C THR A 387 18.41 -1.31 -4.15
N PHE A 388 18.79 -1.39 -5.42
CA PHE A 388 19.96 -2.18 -5.85
C PHE A 388 21.29 -1.55 -5.41
N CYS A 389 21.45 -0.23 -5.50
CA CYS A 389 22.62 0.49 -4.97
C CYS A 389 22.73 0.36 -3.46
N GLY A 390 21.61 0.52 -2.73
CA GLY A 390 21.59 0.39 -1.28
C GLY A 390 22.04 -0.98 -0.77
N SER A 391 21.66 -2.06 -1.45
CA SER A 391 22.06 -3.42 -1.09
C SER A 391 23.57 -3.68 -1.28
N ARG A 392 24.22 -3.00 -2.24
CA ARG A 392 25.67 -3.08 -2.46
C ARG A 392 26.49 -2.23 -1.49
N LEU A 393 25.93 -1.12 -1.00
CA LEU A 393 26.62 -0.22 -0.07
C LEU A 393 26.80 -0.83 1.34
N ASN A 394 26.02 -1.84 1.71
CA ASN A 394 26.11 -2.45 3.03
C ASN A 394 26.15 -4.00 2.98
N PRO A 395 27.20 -4.62 2.42
CA PRO A 395 27.33 -6.08 2.38
C PRO A 395 27.51 -6.71 3.76
N SER A 396 28.05 -5.98 4.76
CA SER A 396 28.25 -6.46 6.12
C SER A 396 26.93 -6.63 6.88
N ALA A 397 25.92 -5.80 6.63
CA ALA A 397 24.59 -5.99 7.21
C ALA A 397 23.87 -7.24 6.66
N ALA A 398 24.19 -7.68 5.44
CA ALA A 398 23.67 -8.93 4.88
C ALA A 398 24.27 -10.17 5.60
N ILE A 399 25.49 -10.08 6.11
CA ILE A 399 26.16 -11.16 6.86
C ILE A 399 25.62 -11.25 8.29
N THR A 400 25.31 -10.11 8.92
CA THR A 400 24.68 -10.06 10.25
C THR A 400 23.23 -10.53 10.25
N SER A 401 22.54 -10.54 9.08
CA SER A 401 21.19 -11.11 8.98
C SER A 401 21.12 -12.62 9.22
N LYS A 402 22.24 -13.35 9.15
CA LYS A 402 22.32 -14.77 9.57
C LYS A 402 22.00 -14.99 11.05
N PHE A 403 22.05 -13.94 11.88
CA PHE A 403 21.76 -13.98 13.32
C PHE A 403 20.40 -13.43 13.72
N LEU A 404 19.57 -13.06 12.75
CA LEU A 404 18.20 -12.61 13.00
C LEU A 404 17.27 -13.80 13.20
N THR A 405 17.47 -14.50 14.34
CA THR A 405 16.36 -15.23 14.96
C THR A 405 15.23 -14.24 15.28
N PRO A 406 13.94 -14.67 15.31
CA PRO A 406 12.80 -13.78 15.56
C PRO A 406 12.89 -12.88 16.79
N LYS A 407 13.84 -13.15 17.72
CA LYS A 407 14.12 -12.37 18.92
C LYS A 407 15.03 -11.14 18.72
N LYS A 408 15.71 -10.99 17.58
CA LYS A 408 16.74 -9.94 17.35
C LYS A 408 16.54 -9.09 16.11
N LEU A 409 15.34 -9.01 15.56
CA LEU A 409 15.01 -7.91 14.65
C LEU A 409 15.01 -6.61 15.46
N SER A 410 15.77 -5.61 14.97
CA SER A 410 16.14 -4.42 15.74
C SER A 410 14.95 -3.80 16.49
N PRO A 411 15.18 -3.20 17.67
CA PRO A 411 14.16 -2.48 18.43
C PRO A 411 13.36 -1.50 17.59
N CYS A 412 13.97 -0.93 16.56
CA CYS A 412 13.38 0.09 15.68
C CYS A 412 12.19 -0.41 14.85
N PHE A 413 12.26 -1.63 14.29
CA PHE A 413 11.12 -2.20 13.57
C PHE A 413 9.97 -2.53 14.54
N ASN A 414 10.34 -2.91 15.76
CA ASN A 414 9.38 -3.18 16.83
C ASN A 414 8.62 -1.91 17.25
N HIS A 415 9.30 -0.76 17.27
CA HIS A 415 8.72 0.51 17.74
C HIS A 415 7.87 1.21 16.67
N GLY A 416 8.28 1.18 15.39
CA GLY A 416 7.45 1.71 14.30
C GLY A 416 6.11 0.98 14.20
N VAL A 417 6.14 -0.35 14.28
CA VAL A 417 4.95 -1.20 14.37
C VAL A 417 4.22 -0.97 15.70
N GLN A 418 4.93 -0.85 16.83
CA GLN A 418 4.35 -0.55 18.13
C GLN A 418 3.70 0.84 18.15
N LYS A 419 4.25 1.82 17.47
CA LYS A 419 3.70 3.17 17.40
C LYS A 419 2.51 3.27 16.47
N SER A 420 2.52 2.58 15.33
CA SER A 420 1.31 2.37 14.53
C SER A 420 0.25 1.63 15.34
N ILE A 421 0.66 0.66 16.15
CA ILE A 421 -0.18 -0.03 17.11
C ILE A 421 -0.70 0.92 18.21
N LEU A 422 0.15 1.74 18.80
CA LEU A 422 -0.21 2.72 19.84
C LEU A 422 -1.08 3.86 19.29
N LEU A 423 -0.80 4.35 18.09
CA LEU A 423 -1.59 5.39 17.42
C LEU A 423 -3.02 4.92 17.13
N PHE A 424 -3.20 3.62 16.78
CA PHE A 424 -4.53 3.08 16.47
C PHE A 424 -5.29 2.54 17.69
N THR A 425 -4.62 2.11 18.76
CA THR A 425 -5.29 1.38 19.86
C THR A 425 -5.14 2.00 21.23
N GLY A 426 -4.19 2.89 21.43
CA GLY A 426 -3.94 3.50 22.75
C GLY A 426 -3.50 2.53 23.86
N THR A 427 -3.24 1.25 23.55
CA THR A 427 -2.81 0.24 24.52
C THR A 427 -1.35 -0.13 24.31
N PRO A 428 -0.49 -0.12 25.34
CA PRO A 428 0.88 -0.59 25.25
C PRO A 428 0.92 -2.11 24.98
N PRO A 429 1.93 -2.60 24.24
CA PRO A 429 2.04 -3.99 23.80
C PRO A 429 2.17 -5.01 24.95
N GLU A 430 2.47 -4.58 26.16
CA GLU A 430 2.57 -5.46 27.33
C GLU A 430 1.22 -6.03 27.79
N THR A 431 0.10 -5.40 27.46
CA THR A 431 -1.26 -5.86 27.78
C THR A 431 -1.78 -6.94 26.83
N ILE A 432 -1.06 -7.28 25.78
CA ILE A 432 -1.46 -8.31 24.79
C ILE A 432 -0.93 -9.70 25.17
N ARG A 433 -0.13 -9.81 26.25
CA ARG A 433 0.45 -11.08 26.72
C ARG A 433 -0.44 -11.87 27.68
N ARG A 434 -1.68 -11.46 27.95
CA ARG A 434 -2.65 -12.23 28.76
C ARG A 434 -3.85 -12.66 27.94
#